data_a0f25c3cbc89687e770e94a2c5abd9e6
#
_entry.id   a0f25c3cbc89687e770e94a2c5abd9e6
#
_cell.length_a   1.000
_cell.length_b   1.000
_cell.length_c   1.000
_cell.angle_alpha   90.00
_cell.angle_beta   90.00
_cell.angle_gamma   90.00
#
_symmetry.space_group_name_H-M   'P 1'
#
loop_
_entity.id
_entity.type
_entity.pdbx_description
1 polymer ?
#
loop_
_entity_poly.entity_id
_entity_poly.type
_entity_poly.pdbx_seq_one_letter_code
_entity_poly.pdbx_strand_id
1 'polypeptide(L)'
;VAPNKPMTLVVAAVVVLVIGASAAVLYGTSNADQYVSELDQVLTEPDTPSVVIECGTNEERHLNADNPVVSPGIPFGAHHTHEYVGNKSADARSTNDSLAAAPSTCEKGDLSTYYWPVLRLTDRTGHDAHADGGGLHGNTGEVLKPKSVEIRYEGSPVSAVLPMPRFVRLITGDPSAFTNDHGPNTRARWGCADKPGRYTTKYPLCGSATTLRSYDFGSCWDGNNTDSASHRTHVVFPLVGGACPPRTFPIPRLHVTVGYDIPAGRPFAIDSFAEEMRDPATDHAMFINVMPVALMSELVRQLNGSR
;
A
#
# COMPACT_ATOMS: atom_id res chain seq x y z
N VAL A 1 13.78 -45.47 60.66
CA VAL A 1 12.90 -44.54 60.04
C VAL A 1 13.74 -43.60 59.13
N ALA A 2 13.72 -43.78 57.83
CA ALA A 2 14.40 -42.91 56.89
C ALA A 2 13.36 -41.95 56.25
N PRO A 3 13.70 -40.66 56.01
CA PRO A 3 12.77 -39.73 55.40
C PRO A 3 12.89 -39.68 53.84
N ASN A 4 11.77 -39.60 53.21
CA ASN A 4 11.57 -39.46 51.79
C ASN A 4 12.22 -38.18 51.24
N LYS A 5 12.88 -38.29 50.07
CA LYS A 5 13.33 -37.13 49.24
C LYS A 5 12.27 -36.78 48.20
N PRO A 6 12.13 -35.50 47.87
CA PRO A 6 11.04 -35.05 47.02
C PRO A 6 11.33 -35.21 45.51
N MET A 7 10.34 -35.72 44.80
CA MET A 7 10.28 -35.94 43.36
C MET A 7 9.56 -34.77 42.69
N THR A 8 10.07 -33.54 42.88
CA THR A 8 9.33 -32.34 42.38
C THR A 8 10.13 -31.46 41.43
N LEU A 9 11.34 -31.84 41.01
CA LEU A 9 12.18 -30.92 40.20
C LEU A 9 12.35 -31.32 38.73
N VAL A 10 11.80 -32.44 38.28
CA VAL A 10 12.03 -32.92 36.90
C VAL A 10 10.88 -32.52 35.95
N VAL A 11 9.68 -32.21 36.47
CA VAL A 11 8.51 -31.92 35.61
C VAL A 11 8.51 -30.47 35.06
N ALA A 12 9.11 -29.53 35.80
CA ALA A 12 9.09 -28.13 35.38
C ALA A 12 10.03 -27.82 34.18
N ALA A 13 11.15 -28.55 34.07
CA ALA A 13 12.12 -28.30 32.98
C ALA A 13 11.68 -28.84 31.62
N VAL A 14 10.88 -29.91 31.61
CA VAL A 14 10.38 -30.50 30.35
C VAL A 14 9.24 -29.69 29.73
N VAL A 15 8.38 -29.09 30.56
CA VAL A 15 7.26 -28.28 30.06
C VAL A 15 7.73 -26.97 29.42
N VAL A 16 8.77 -26.33 29.96
CA VAL A 16 9.31 -25.08 29.39
C VAL A 16 10.02 -25.33 28.06
N LEU A 17 10.69 -26.45 27.88
CA LEU A 17 11.35 -26.81 26.61
C LEU A 17 10.36 -27.18 25.51
N VAL A 18 9.23 -27.80 25.82
CA VAL A 18 8.20 -28.15 24.85
C VAL A 18 7.42 -26.91 24.39
N ILE A 19 7.13 -25.95 25.26
CA ILE A 19 6.46 -24.70 24.91
C ILE A 19 7.38 -23.80 24.07
N GLY A 20 8.67 -23.74 24.41
CA GLY A 20 9.65 -22.98 23.62
C GLY A 20 9.89 -23.54 22.22
N ALA A 21 9.92 -24.86 22.07
CA ALA A 21 10.06 -25.52 20.78
C ALA A 21 8.79 -25.41 19.92
N SER A 22 7.61 -25.48 20.52
CA SER A 22 6.34 -25.33 19.82
C SER A 22 6.12 -23.90 19.33
N ALA A 23 6.51 -22.88 20.10
CA ALA A 23 6.43 -21.49 19.69
C ALA A 23 7.43 -21.17 18.55
N ALA A 24 8.65 -21.72 18.63
CA ALA A 24 9.65 -21.53 17.56
C ALA A 24 9.25 -22.23 16.25
N VAL A 25 8.59 -23.38 16.32
CA VAL A 25 8.06 -24.10 15.15
C VAL A 25 6.87 -23.35 14.54
N LEU A 26 5.99 -22.76 15.35
CA LEU A 26 4.87 -21.95 14.85
C LEU A 26 5.32 -20.62 14.22
N TYR A 27 6.36 -19.99 14.74
CA TYR A 27 6.93 -18.77 14.13
C TYR A 27 7.71 -19.06 12.84
N GLY A 28 8.32 -20.22 12.70
CA GLY A 28 9.07 -20.61 11.50
C GLY A 28 8.18 -21.03 10.33
N THR A 29 6.98 -21.52 10.56
CA THR A 29 6.06 -21.98 9.52
C THR A 29 5.19 -20.87 8.97
N SER A 30 4.86 -19.82 9.75
CA SER A 30 3.98 -18.75 9.32
C SER A 30 4.60 -17.85 8.23
N ASN A 31 5.91 -17.68 8.18
CA ASN A 31 6.56 -16.81 7.20
C ASN A 31 6.78 -17.49 5.83
N ALA A 32 6.96 -18.79 5.77
CA ALA A 32 7.17 -19.51 4.52
C ALA A 32 5.93 -19.49 3.61
N ASP A 33 4.73 -19.52 4.21
CA ASP A 33 3.45 -19.51 3.49
C ASP A 33 3.09 -18.13 2.90
N GLN A 34 3.80 -17.08 3.28
CA GLN A 34 3.62 -15.73 2.75
C GLN A 34 4.32 -15.51 1.41
N TYR A 35 5.24 -16.40 1.00
CA TYR A 35 6.01 -16.31 -0.23
C TYR A 35 5.58 -17.34 -1.25
N VAL A 36 5.50 -16.95 -2.53
CA VAL A 36 5.13 -17.84 -3.64
C VAL A 36 6.00 -17.62 -4.86
N SER A 37 6.25 -18.68 -5.62
CA SER A 37 6.91 -18.62 -6.93
C SER A 37 5.91 -18.51 -8.10
N GLU A 38 4.65 -18.84 -7.86
CA GLU A 38 3.58 -18.78 -8.86
C GLU A 38 2.66 -17.60 -8.59
N LEU A 39 2.31 -16.89 -9.65
CA LEU A 39 1.34 -15.79 -9.62
C LEU A 39 0.00 -16.34 -10.09
N ASP A 40 -0.92 -16.46 -9.16
CA ASP A 40 -2.19 -17.19 -9.31
C ASP A 40 -3.33 -16.36 -9.93
N GLN A 41 -3.16 -15.04 -10.00
CA GLN A 41 -4.15 -14.13 -10.56
C GLN A 41 -3.71 -13.66 -11.95
N VAL A 42 -4.62 -13.72 -12.91
CA VAL A 42 -4.44 -13.14 -14.25
C VAL A 42 -5.42 -11.99 -14.42
N LEU A 43 -4.90 -10.80 -14.64
CA LEU A 43 -5.70 -9.61 -14.86
C LEU A 43 -5.44 -9.09 -16.27
N THR A 44 -6.51 -8.91 -17.02
CA THR A 44 -6.48 -8.20 -18.29
C THR A 44 -7.01 -6.81 -18.04
N GLU A 45 -6.13 -5.81 -18.15
CA GLU A 45 -6.54 -4.42 -18.07
C GLU A 45 -7.30 -4.02 -19.33
N PRO A 46 -8.39 -3.26 -19.21
CA PRO A 46 -9.09 -2.76 -20.39
C PRO A 46 -8.18 -1.80 -21.16
N ASP A 47 -8.24 -1.86 -22.48
CA ASP A 47 -7.56 -0.90 -23.36
C ASP A 47 -8.33 0.44 -23.31
N THR A 48 -7.90 1.32 -22.41
CA THR A 48 -8.47 2.66 -22.22
C THR A 48 -7.39 3.71 -22.40
N PRO A 49 -7.74 4.92 -22.90
CA PRO A 49 -6.80 6.03 -22.90
C PRO A 49 -6.21 6.28 -21.52
N SER A 50 -4.92 6.51 -21.46
CA SER A 50 -4.22 6.73 -20.19
C SER A 50 -3.24 7.90 -20.29
N VAL A 51 -2.97 8.53 -19.14
CA VAL A 51 -2.00 9.61 -18.98
C VAL A 51 -1.09 9.27 -17.80
N VAL A 52 0.22 9.29 -18.02
CA VAL A 52 1.23 9.08 -16.97
C VAL A 52 1.69 10.45 -16.44
N ILE A 53 1.83 10.54 -15.13
CA ILE A 53 2.43 11.66 -14.41
C ILE A 53 3.71 11.15 -13.72
N GLU A 54 4.85 11.71 -14.10
CA GLU A 54 6.13 11.36 -13.50
C GLU A 54 6.29 12.10 -12.17
N CYS A 55 6.50 11.36 -11.07
CA CYS A 55 6.65 11.90 -9.72
C CYS A 55 7.98 11.51 -9.04
N GLY A 56 8.91 10.89 -9.78
CA GLY A 56 10.17 10.37 -9.23
C GLY A 56 9.98 9.07 -8.43
N THR A 57 11.05 8.63 -7.78
CA THR A 57 11.11 7.37 -7.01
C THR A 57 11.41 7.61 -5.53
N ASN A 58 10.92 8.72 -4.96
CA ASN A 58 11.22 9.14 -3.59
C ASN A 58 12.73 9.37 -3.36
N GLU A 59 13.39 10.11 -4.25
CA GLU A 59 14.81 10.42 -4.18
C GLU A 59 15.19 11.16 -2.90
N GLU A 60 14.30 12.00 -2.40
CA GLU A 60 14.48 12.81 -1.18
C GLU A 60 14.22 12.00 0.10
N ARG A 61 13.81 10.73 0.00
CA ARG A 61 13.50 9.87 1.14
C ARG A 61 12.47 10.49 2.07
N HIS A 62 11.37 11.00 1.50
CA HIS A 62 10.21 11.44 2.27
C HIS A 62 9.54 10.22 2.90
N LEU A 63 9.83 9.98 4.17
CA LEU A 63 9.36 8.87 4.98
C LEU A 63 8.82 9.41 6.30
N ASN A 64 7.64 8.95 6.72
CA ASN A 64 7.10 9.19 8.05
C ASN A 64 6.08 8.11 8.43
N ALA A 65 5.69 8.04 9.70
CA ALA A 65 4.68 7.13 10.20
C ALA A 65 3.28 7.79 10.32
N ASP A 66 3.03 8.81 9.51
CA ASP A 66 1.79 9.56 9.49
C ASP A 66 0.80 8.99 8.48
N ASN A 67 -0.48 9.32 8.64
CA ASN A 67 -1.50 9.02 7.65
C ASN A 67 -2.47 10.19 7.50
N PRO A 68 -2.17 11.17 6.62
CA PRO A 68 -3.01 12.36 6.44
C PRO A 68 -4.40 12.07 5.84
N VAL A 69 -4.65 10.85 5.35
CA VAL A 69 -5.99 10.42 4.92
C VAL A 69 -6.78 9.83 6.08
N VAL A 70 -6.24 8.81 6.76
CA VAL A 70 -6.98 8.02 7.76
C VAL A 70 -6.90 8.60 9.17
N SER A 71 -5.79 9.25 9.52
CA SER A 71 -5.53 9.79 10.86
C SER A 71 -5.06 11.25 10.80
N PRO A 72 -5.80 12.15 10.13
CA PRO A 72 -5.39 13.54 9.99
C PRO A 72 -5.26 14.22 11.37
N GLY A 73 -4.17 14.96 11.56
CA GLY A 73 -3.87 15.67 12.81
C GLY A 73 -3.22 14.80 13.89
N ILE A 74 -3.06 13.51 13.69
CA ILE A 74 -2.45 12.58 14.66
C ILE A 74 -1.06 12.19 14.17
N PRO A 75 0.03 12.75 14.73
CA PRO A 75 1.40 12.35 14.41
C PRO A 75 1.60 10.85 14.71
N PHE A 76 2.34 10.17 13.82
CA PHE A 76 2.64 8.73 13.91
C PHE A 76 1.40 7.82 13.91
N GLY A 77 0.24 8.34 13.47
CA GLY A 77 -1.05 7.64 13.52
C GLY A 77 -1.16 6.42 12.60
N ALA A 78 -0.17 6.16 11.75
CA ALA A 78 -0.12 4.95 10.92
C ALA A 78 0.48 3.75 11.65
N HIS A 79 1.29 3.94 12.69
CA HIS A 79 2.02 2.88 13.41
C HIS A 79 2.95 2.03 12.53
N HIS A 80 3.16 2.40 11.28
CA HIS A 80 4.09 1.85 10.30
C HIS A 80 4.58 2.98 9.40
N THR A 81 5.73 2.79 8.77
CA THR A 81 6.34 3.82 7.94
C THR A 81 5.73 3.81 6.54
N HIS A 82 5.34 4.99 6.06
CA HIS A 82 4.97 5.24 4.66
C HIS A 82 6.13 5.91 3.91
N GLU A 83 6.18 5.66 2.61
CA GLU A 83 6.98 6.44 1.66
C GLU A 83 6.07 7.20 0.70
N TYR A 84 6.53 8.39 0.30
CA TYR A 84 5.74 9.38 -0.42
C TYR A 84 6.42 9.80 -1.72
N VAL A 85 5.61 10.03 -2.77
CA VAL A 85 5.99 10.80 -3.95
C VAL A 85 4.96 11.89 -4.20
N GLY A 86 5.35 12.92 -4.92
CA GLY A 86 4.52 14.09 -5.19
C GLY A 86 4.74 15.18 -4.14
N ASN A 87 3.72 15.52 -3.37
CA ASN A 87 3.77 16.63 -2.42
C ASN A 87 4.86 16.45 -1.35
N LYS A 88 5.73 17.45 -1.21
CA LYS A 88 6.90 17.38 -0.31
C LYS A 88 6.59 17.72 1.15
N SER A 89 5.38 18.16 1.47
CA SER A 89 5.00 18.57 2.83
C SER A 89 3.99 17.62 3.48
N ALA A 90 3.68 16.48 2.86
CA ALA A 90 2.65 15.57 3.35
C ALA A 90 3.05 14.93 4.69
N ASP A 91 2.28 15.22 5.73
CA ASP A 91 2.42 14.71 7.10
C ASP A 91 1.06 14.68 7.82
N ALA A 92 1.03 14.29 9.09
CA ALA A 92 -0.20 14.26 9.90
C ALA A 92 -0.90 15.63 10.02
N ARG A 93 -0.16 16.74 9.92
CA ARG A 93 -0.71 18.10 10.10
C ARG A 93 -1.10 18.75 8.78
N SER A 94 -0.99 18.05 7.69
CA SER A 94 -1.30 18.54 6.36
C SER A 94 -2.77 18.94 6.24
N THR A 95 -3.01 20.15 5.75
CA THR A 95 -4.32 20.68 5.37
C THR A 95 -4.42 20.84 3.87
N ASN A 96 -5.61 21.06 3.34
CA ASN A 96 -5.79 21.34 1.92
C ASN A 96 -4.95 22.55 1.47
N ASP A 97 -4.88 23.59 2.30
CA ASP A 97 -4.14 24.82 2.00
C ASP A 97 -2.62 24.58 2.06
N SER A 98 -2.13 23.87 3.08
CA SER A 98 -0.70 23.56 3.18
C SER A 98 -0.22 22.70 2.02
N LEU A 99 -0.99 21.67 1.64
CA LEU A 99 -0.67 20.83 0.49
C LEU A 99 -0.71 21.63 -0.83
N ALA A 100 -1.70 22.52 -1.00
CA ALA A 100 -1.80 23.35 -2.19
C ALA A 100 -0.68 24.38 -2.34
N ALA A 101 -0.04 24.77 -1.23
CA ALA A 101 1.07 25.72 -1.20
C ALA A 101 2.46 25.08 -1.28
N ALA A 102 2.54 23.77 -1.08
CA ALA A 102 3.81 23.05 -1.03
C ALA A 102 4.37 22.73 -2.43
N PRO A 103 5.69 22.58 -2.57
CA PRO A 103 6.29 22.03 -3.79
C PRO A 103 5.99 20.53 -3.93
N SER A 104 6.18 20.03 -5.16
CA SER A 104 5.98 18.63 -5.51
C SER A 104 7.18 18.07 -6.25
N THR A 105 7.36 16.75 -6.23
CA THR A 105 8.30 16.04 -7.10
C THR A 105 7.70 15.71 -8.46
N CYS A 106 6.35 15.84 -8.61
CA CYS A 106 5.67 15.52 -9.85
C CYS A 106 5.88 16.57 -10.93
N GLU A 107 5.97 16.12 -12.17
CA GLU A 107 6.00 16.97 -13.34
C GLU A 107 4.64 17.65 -13.60
N LYS A 108 4.64 18.58 -14.56
CA LYS A 108 3.45 19.32 -15.05
C LYS A 108 2.71 20.12 -13.98
N GLY A 109 3.28 20.24 -12.77
CA GLY A 109 2.69 21.00 -11.67
C GLY A 109 1.59 20.24 -10.91
N ASP A 110 1.57 18.91 -10.96
CA ASP A 110 0.74 18.12 -10.06
C ASP A 110 1.28 18.23 -8.63
N LEU A 111 0.43 18.67 -7.71
CA LEU A 111 0.75 18.86 -6.29
C LEU A 111 0.21 17.72 -5.41
N SER A 112 -0.31 16.67 -6.03
CA SER A 112 -0.93 15.54 -5.33
C SER A 112 0.07 14.74 -4.49
N THR A 113 -0.45 14.01 -3.53
CA THR A 113 0.30 13.10 -2.66
C THR A 113 -0.09 11.67 -2.96
N TYR A 114 0.90 10.82 -3.18
CA TYR A 114 0.77 9.37 -3.38
C TYR A 114 1.67 8.69 -2.38
N TYR A 115 1.15 7.75 -1.59
CA TYR A 115 1.95 7.09 -0.57
C TYR A 115 1.44 5.69 -0.21
N TRP A 116 2.36 4.84 0.27
CA TRP A 116 2.16 3.44 0.60
C TRP A 116 3.15 3.00 1.69
N PRO A 117 2.92 1.86 2.37
CA PRO A 117 3.89 1.33 3.34
C PRO A 117 5.24 1.03 2.70
N VAL A 118 6.32 1.32 3.39
CA VAL A 118 7.66 0.97 2.92
C VAL A 118 7.84 -0.54 2.79
N LEU A 119 8.76 -0.94 1.91
CA LEU A 119 9.23 -2.32 1.78
C LEU A 119 10.60 -2.44 2.46
N ARG A 120 10.80 -3.50 3.27
CA ARG A 120 12.07 -3.74 3.96
C ARG A 120 12.71 -5.07 3.60
N LEU A 121 14.04 -5.11 3.59
CA LEU A 121 14.80 -6.36 3.73
C LEU A 121 14.83 -6.74 5.20
N THR A 122 14.29 -7.90 5.56
CA THR A 122 14.02 -8.28 6.96
C THR A 122 15.17 -9.02 7.65
N ASP A 123 16.22 -9.38 6.92
CA ASP A 123 17.43 -10.03 7.42
C ASP A 123 18.49 -9.05 7.96
N ARG A 124 18.18 -7.76 8.02
CA ARG A 124 19.04 -6.70 8.57
C ARG A 124 18.28 -5.85 9.57
N THR A 125 19.02 -5.31 10.55
CA THR A 125 18.50 -4.31 11.47
C THR A 125 18.54 -2.94 10.77
N GLY A 126 17.41 -2.26 10.69
CA GLY A 126 17.34 -0.90 10.16
C GLY A 126 17.72 0.15 11.21
N HIS A 127 18.17 1.35 10.76
CA HIS A 127 18.51 2.47 11.65
C HIS A 127 17.29 3.02 12.40
N ASP A 128 16.10 2.76 11.94
CA ASP A 128 14.82 3.20 12.51
C ASP A 128 14.17 2.16 13.43
N ALA A 129 14.92 1.15 13.91
CA ALA A 129 14.39 0.08 14.77
C ALA A 129 13.70 0.58 16.05
N HIS A 130 14.00 1.78 16.49
CA HIS A 130 13.41 2.43 17.67
C HIS A 130 12.58 3.67 17.32
N ALA A 131 12.43 4.01 16.05
CA ALA A 131 11.60 5.11 15.60
C ALA A 131 10.12 4.70 15.53
N ASP A 132 9.23 5.70 15.59
CA ASP A 132 7.81 5.48 15.36
C ASP A 132 7.57 4.86 13.97
N GLY A 133 6.73 3.84 13.92
CA GLY A 133 6.51 3.04 12.72
C GLY A 133 7.59 2.00 12.42
N GLY A 134 8.70 1.99 13.17
CA GLY A 134 9.81 1.04 13.00
C GLY A 134 9.70 -0.19 13.92
N GLY A 135 10.82 -0.61 14.50
CA GLY A 135 10.97 -1.84 15.28
C GLY A 135 10.08 -1.95 16.51
N LEU A 136 9.71 -0.83 17.13
CA LEU A 136 8.75 -0.81 18.26
C LEU A 136 7.35 -1.31 17.86
N HIS A 137 7.00 -1.22 16.59
CA HIS A 137 5.75 -1.70 16.02
C HIS A 137 5.92 -3.02 15.24
N GLY A 138 7.04 -3.73 15.43
CA GLY A 138 7.33 -4.99 14.73
C GLY A 138 7.91 -4.81 13.30
N ASN A 139 8.09 -3.59 12.83
CA ASN A 139 8.61 -3.26 11.50
C ASN A 139 10.15 -3.17 11.54
N THR A 140 10.81 -4.28 11.31
CA THR A 140 12.28 -4.37 11.33
C THR A 140 12.84 -4.54 9.93
N GLY A 141 14.09 -4.12 9.72
CA GLY A 141 14.83 -4.31 8.48
C GLY A 141 15.21 -3.00 7.77
N GLU A 142 15.99 -3.16 6.72
CA GLU A 142 16.47 -2.06 5.88
C GLU A 142 15.37 -1.60 4.91
N VAL A 143 14.98 -0.34 4.96
CA VAL A 143 14.00 0.24 4.03
C VAL A 143 14.58 0.30 2.62
N LEU A 144 13.95 -0.42 1.70
CA LEU A 144 14.29 -0.39 0.28
C LEU A 144 13.82 0.93 -0.35
N LYS A 145 14.57 1.38 -1.36
CA LYS A 145 14.16 2.48 -2.23
C LYS A 145 13.45 1.90 -3.46
N PRO A 146 12.33 2.48 -3.92
CA PRO A 146 11.74 2.11 -5.19
C PRO A 146 12.75 2.28 -6.35
N LYS A 147 12.76 1.34 -7.26
CA LYS A 147 13.46 1.45 -8.54
C LYS A 147 12.64 2.24 -9.55
N SER A 148 11.34 2.05 -9.51
CA SER A 148 10.39 2.71 -10.40
C SER A 148 9.08 3.01 -9.69
N VAL A 149 8.45 4.12 -10.05
CA VAL A 149 7.08 4.49 -9.64
C VAL A 149 6.38 4.97 -10.90
N GLU A 150 5.29 4.34 -11.27
CA GLU A 150 4.41 4.79 -12.33
C GLU A 150 3.08 5.25 -11.74
N ILE A 151 2.72 6.50 -12.00
CA ILE A 151 1.43 7.09 -11.64
C ILE A 151 0.64 7.23 -12.93
N ARG A 152 -0.40 6.43 -13.11
CA ARG A 152 -1.19 6.39 -14.34
C ARG A 152 -2.65 6.70 -14.05
N TYR A 153 -3.20 7.65 -14.78
CA TYR A 153 -4.62 7.94 -14.82
C TYR A 153 -5.22 7.33 -16.06
N GLU A 154 -6.36 6.67 -15.93
CA GLU A 154 -7.03 5.93 -17.00
C GLU A 154 -8.47 6.40 -17.17
N GLY A 155 -8.95 6.36 -18.41
CA GLY A 155 -10.35 6.60 -18.74
C GLY A 155 -11.25 5.43 -18.36
N SER A 156 -12.56 5.63 -18.50
CA SER A 156 -13.53 4.54 -18.35
C SER A 156 -13.69 3.78 -19.68
N PRO A 157 -13.82 2.44 -19.67
CA PRO A 157 -14.05 1.68 -20.90
C PRO A 157 -15.45 1.91 -21.51
N VAL A 158 -16.40 2.43 -20.72
CA VAL A 158 -17.83 2.49 -21.11
C VAL A 158 -18.41 3.89 -21.18
N SER A 159 -17.71 4.93 -20.67
CA SER A 159 -18.25 6.29 -20.61
C SER A 159 -17.15 7.34 -20.58
N ALA A 160 -17.48 8.59 -20.83
CA ALA A 160 -16.59 9.70 -20.50
C ALA A 160 -16.42 9.84 -18.99
N VAL A 161 -15.25 10.27 -18.53
CA VAL A 161 -14.95 10.56 -17.13
C VAL A 161 -15.12 12.05 -16.84
N LEU A 162 -15.55 12.37 -15.61
CA LEU A 162 -15.61 13.73 -15.07
C LEU A 162 -14.29 14.09 -14.39
N PRO A 163 -13.94 15.36 -14.25
CA PRO A 163 -12.78 15.75 -13.45
C PRO A 163 -12.86 15.22 -12.02
N MET A 164 -11.78 14.61 -11.56
CA MET A 164 -11.67 14.18 -10.17
C MET A 164 -11.67 15.41 -9.26
N PRO A 165 -12.51 15.46 -8.20
CA PRO A 165 -12.59 16.64 -7.34
C PRO A 165 -11.25 16.92 -6.66
N ARG A 166 -10.87 18.19 -6.59
CA ARG A 166 -9.68 18.60 -5.85
C ARG A 166 -9.87 18.30 -4.37
N PHE A 167 -8.82 17.82 -3.73
CA PHE A 167 -8.78 17.38 -2.33
C PHE A 167 -9.55 16.09 -2.02
N VAL A 168 -9.99 15.33 -3.03
CA VAL A 168 -10.49 13.98 -2.75
C VAL A 168 -9.37 13.14 -2.13
N ARG A 169 -9.74 12.39 -1.10
CA ARG A 169 -8.87 11.48 -0.36
C ARG A 169 -9.29 10.05 -0.64
N LEU A 170 -8.37 9.24 -1.08
CA LEU A 170 -8.65 7.85 -1.43
C LEU A 170 -7.73 6.91 -0.68
N ILE A 171 -8.25 5.74 -0.34
CA ILE A 171 -7.48 4.59 0.11
C ILE A 171 -7.87 3.36 -0.70
N THR A 172 -6.88 2.57 -1.10
CA THR A 172 -7.07 1.23 -1.67
C THR A 172 -6.27 0.20 -0.89
N GLY A 173 -6.71 -1.06 -0.90
CA GLY A 173 -6.15 -2.09 -0.02
C GLY A 173 -6.73 -2.04 1.39
N ASP A 174 -6.41 -3.02 2.21
CA ASP A 174 -6.88 -3.10 3.61
C ASP A 174 -5.67 -3.24 4.54
N PRO A 175 -5.29 -2.18 5.29
CA PRO A 175 -4.18 -2.26 6.24
C PRO A 175 -4.41 -3.26 7.38
N SER A 176 -5.63 -3.74 7.56
CA SER A 176 -6.03 -4.73 8.56
C SER A 176 -6.50 -6.06 7.91
N ALA A 177 -5.99 -6.38 6.72
CA ALA A 177 -6.45 -7.53 5.95
C ALA A 177 -6.29 -8.86 6.68
N PHE A 178 -5.21 -9.04 7.44
CA PHE A 178 -4.95 -10.27 8.20
C PHE A 178 -5.96 -10.43 9.34
N THR A 179 -6.16 -9.42 10.17
CA THR A 179 -7.14 -9.45 11.28
C THR A 179 -8.59 -9.40 10.79
N ASN A 180 -8.84 -8.88 9.58
CA ASN A 180 -10.15 -8.86 8.92
C ASN A 180 -10.43 -10.13 8.08
N ASP A 181 -9.63 -11.19 8.25
CA ASP A 181 -9.77 -12.46 7.52
C ASP A 181 -9.86 -12.25 5.98
N HIS A 182 -8.95 -11.40 5.46
CA HIS A 182 -8.87 -11.04 4.03
C HIS A 182 -10.21 -10.53 3.45
N GLY A 183 -10.86 -9.65 4.17
CA GLY A 183 -12.18 -9.09 3.85
C GLY A 183 -12.24 -8.37 2.48
N PRO A 184 -13.41 -7.82 2.13
CA PRO A 184 -13.71 -7.31 0.77
C PRO A 184 -12.87 -6.09 0.35
N ASN A 185 -12.15 -5.45 1.27
CA ASN A 185 -11.25 -4.33 0.96
C ASN A 185 -9.82 -4.78 0.64
N THR A 186 -9.48 -6.04 0.82
CA THR A 186 -8.17 -6.59 0.44
C THR A 186 -7.98 -6.45 -1.06
N ARG A 187 -6.94 -5.70 -1.48
CA ARG A 187 -6.63 -5.36 -2.87
C ARG A 187 -5.16 -5.53 -3.21
N ALA A 188 -4.39 -6.18 -2.34
CA ALA A 188 -2.98 -6.39 -2.57
C ALA A 188 -2.73 -7.11 -3.90
N ARG A 189 -1.84 -6.54 -4.72
CA ARG A 189 -1.43 -7.08 -6.02
C ARG A 189 0.07 -7.03 -6.13
N TRP A 190 0.68 -8.16 -5.89
CA TRP A 190 2.11 -8.38 -6.03
C TRP A 190 2.40 -9.06 -7.37
N GLY A 191 3.42 -8.63 -8.07
CA GLY A 191 3.78 -9.17 -9.38
C GLY A 191 5.29 -9.18 -9.61
N CYS A 192 5.69 -9.68 -10.78
CA CYS A 192 7.06 -9.65 -11.26
C CYS A 192 7.10 -9.00 -12.65
N ALA A 193 8.07 -8.13 -12.89
CA ALA A 193 8.17 -7.38 -14.14
C ALA A 193 8.33 -8.27 -15.40
N ASP A 194 8.86 -9.47 -15.25
CA ASP A 194 9.00 -10.47 -16.32
C ASP A 194 7.72 -11.28 -16.56
N LYS A 195 6.67 -11.09 -15.74
CA LYS A 195 5.38 -11.79 -15.84
C LYS A 195 4.21 -10.80 -15.91
N PRO A 196 4.12 -9.95 -16.94
CA PRO A 196 3.10 -8.90 -17.02
C PRO A 196 1.69 -9.48 -16.97
N GLY A 197 0.77 -8.78 -16.28
CA GLY A 197 -0.63 -9.18 -16.12
C GLY A 197 -0.85 -10.33 -15.13
N ARG A 198 0.19 -10.83 -14.47
CA ARG A 198 0.09 -11.87 -13.44
C ARG A 198 0.40 -11.31 -12.06
N TYR A 199 -0.44 -11.65 -11.10
CA TYR A 199 -0.39 -11.13 -9.73
C TYR A 199 -0.69 -12.23 -8.70
N THR A 200 -0.41 -11.91 -7.45
CA THR A 200 -0.78 -12.70 -6.27
C THR A 200 -1.05 -11.76 -5.09
N THR A 201 -1.71 -12.24 -4.05
CA THR A 201 -1.85 -11.52 -2.77
C THR A 201 -0.70 -11.81 -1.80
N LYS A 202 0.26 -12.66 -2.20
CA LYS A 202 1.42 -13.06 -1.41
C LYS A 202 2.70 -12.38 -1.92
N TYR A 203 3.79 -12.46 -1.17
CA TYR A 203 5.10 -11.98 -1.63
C TYR A 203 5.62 -12.85 -2.78
N PRO A 204 5.85 -12.31 -3.98
CA PRO A 204 6.34 -13.09 -5.11
C PRO A 204 7.84 -13.31 -5.01
N LEU A 205 8.31 -14.50 -5.37
CA LEU A 205 9.71 -14.79 -5.56
C LEU A 205 10.09 -14.55 -7.01
N CYS A 206 10.44 -13.30 -7.35
CA CYS A 206 10.70 -12.86 -8.72
C CYS A 206 12.13 -13.22 -9.25
N GLY A 207 12.99 -13.81 -8.41
CA GLY A 207 14.37 -14.11 -8.80
C GLY A 207 15.17 -12.83 -9.04
N SER A 208 15.61 -12.61 -10.29
CA SER A 208 16.33 -11.39 -10.69
C SER A 208 15.43 -10.31 -11.28
N ALA A 209 14.14 -10.60 -11.48
CA ALA A 209 13.20 -9.61 -11.98
C ALA A 209 12.76 -8.64 -10.88
N THR A 210 12.41 -7.41 -11.28
CA THR A 210 11.85 -6.41 -10.37
C THR A 210 10.53 -6.90 -9.78
N THR A 211 10.39 -6.84 -8.46
CA THR A 211 9.14 -7.10 -7.74
C THR A 211 8.23 -5.89 -7.87
N LEU A 212 6.98 -6.11 -8.25
CA LEU A 212 5.98 -5.06 -8.46
C LEU A 212 4.91 -5.10 -7.38
N ARG A 213 4.49 -3.91 -6.95
CA ARG A 213 3.28 -3.65 -6.15
C ARG A 213 2.36 -2.78 -6.98
N SER A 214 1.11 -3.18 -7.15
CA SER A 214 0.15 -2.47 -7.99
C SER A 214 -1.10 -2.09 -7.19
N TYR A 215 -1.51 -0.84 -7.32
CA TYR A 215 -2.62 -0.25 -6.58
C TYR A 215 -3.64 0.35 -7.54
N ASP A 216 -4.84 -0.23 -7.56
CA ASP A 216 -6.00 0.34 -8.22
C ASP A 216 -6.87 1.08 -7.22
N PHE A 217 -7.27 2.28 -7.54
CA PHE A 217 -8.20 3.06 -6.73
C PHE A 217 -9.60 3.01 -7.29
N GLY A 218 -10.59 3.25 -6.44
CA GLY A 218 -11.96 3.45 -6.87
C GLY A 218 -12.06 4.61 -7.88
N SER A 219 -13.00 4.52 -8.82
CA SER A 219 -13.16 5.51 -9.90
C SER A 219 -14.63 5.91 -10.15
N CYS A 220 -15.51 5.61 -9.21
CA CYS A 220 -16.93 5.97 -9.26
C CYS A 220 -17.27 6.86 -8.05
N TRP A 221 -17.27 8.18 -8.29
CA TRP A 221 -17.46 9.21 -7.26
C TRP A 221 -18.95 9.49 -6.99
N ASP A 222 -19.33 9.74 -5.75
CA ASP A 222 -20.71 10.03 -5.33
C ASP A 222 -21.24 11.39 -5.80
N GLY A 223 -20.39 12.22 -6.44
CA GLY A 223 -20.77 13.53 -6.99
C GLY A 223 -20.78 14.67 -5.96
N ASN A 224 -20.43 14.41 -4.69
CA ASN A 224 -20.58 15.40 -3.63
C ASN A 224 -19.39 15.48 -2.67
N ASN A 225 -18.90 14.35 -2.17
CA ASN A 225 -17.95 14.32 -1.06
C ASN A 225 -16.50 14.15 -1.55
N THR A 226 -15.57 14.81 -0.90
CA THR A 226 -14.13 14.62 -1.12
C THR A 226 -13.51 13.62 -0.13
N ASP A 227 -14.28 13.20 0.87
CA ASP A 227 -13.92 12.17 1.84
C ASP A 227 -15.18 11.57 2.46
N SER A 228 -15.05 10.49 3.22
CA SER A 228 -16.13 9.85 3.98
C SER A 228 -15.58 9.23 5.26
N ALA A 229 -16.43 8.89 6.21
CA ALA A 229 -16.01 8.30 7.48
C ALA A 229 -15.19 7.00 7.33
N SER A 230 -15.43 6.25 6.26
CA SER A 230 -14.66 5.05 5.92
C SER A 230 -13.50 5.31 4.97
N HIS A 231 -13.34 6.52 4.46
CA HIS A 231 -12.43 6.92 3.37
C HIS A 231 -12.61 6.12 2.07
N ARG A 232 -13.78 5.45 1.90
CA ARG A 232 -14.04 4.51 0.80
C ARG A 232 -15.40 4.69 0.13
N THR A 233 -16.43 5.18 0.87
CA THR A 233 -17.81 5.18 0.37
C THR A 233 -18.13 6.35 -0.56
N HIS A 234 -17.34 7.40 -0.57
CA HIS A 234 -17.49 8.54 -1.48
C HIS A 234 -16.92 8.28 -2.88
N VAL A 235 -15.98 7.32 -3.02
CA VAL A 235 -15.49 6.84 -4.31
C VAL A 235 -15.39 5.32 -4.25
N VAL A 236 -16.18 4.64 -5.06
CA VAL A 236 -16.26 3.18 -5.08
C VAL A 236 -15.67 2.60 -6.37
N PHE A 237 -15.43 1.30 -6.38
CA PHE A 237 -15.00 0.61 -7.59
C PHE A 237 -16.17 0.46 -8.59
N PRO A 238 -15.87 0.45 -9.90
CA PRO A 238 -16.87 0.14 -10.92
C PRO A 238 -17.38 -1.30 -10.79
N LEU A 239 -18.54 -1.55 -11.33
CA LEU A 239 -19.10 -2.89 -11.52
C LEU A 239 -18.28 -3.69 -12.54
N VAL A 240 -18.50 -5.00 -12.59
CA VAL A 240 -17.96 -5.84 -13.65
C VAL A 240 -18.39 -5.27 -15.00
N GLY A 241 -17.43 -5.06 -15.90
CA GLY A 241 -17.67 -4.39 -17.19
C GLY A 241 -17.41 -2.88 -17.19
N GLY A 242 -17.04 -2.28 -16.04
CA GLY A 242 -16.51 -0.91 -15.97
C GLY A 242 -17.54 0.19 -15.75
N ALA A 243 -18.84 -0.14 -15.68
CA ALA A 243 -19.90 0.85 -15.38
C ALA A 243 -19.90 1.24 -13.90
N CYS A 244 -20.15 2.51 -13.62
CA CYS A 244 -20.32 2.97 -12.24
C CYS A 244 -21.68 2.52 -11.65
N PRO A 245 -21.72 2.16 -10.35
CA PRO A 245 -22.96 1.91 -9.63
C PRO A 245 -23.94 3.10 -9.71
N PRO A 246 -25.25 2.87 -9.54
CA PRO A 246 -26.25 3.95 -9.52
C PRO A 246 -25.88 5.07 -8.53
N ARG A 247 -26.09 6.31 -8.94
CA ARG A 247 -25.80 7.54 -8.16
C ARG A 247 -24.31 7.78 -7.94
N THR A 248 -23.43 7.18 -8.76
CA THR A 248 -22.02 7.52 -8.81
C THR A 248 -21.62 7.89 -10.23
N PHE A 249 -20.55 8.67 -10.36
CA PHE A 249 -20.08 9.23 -11.60
C PHE A 249 -18.65 8.78 -11.89
N PRO A 250 -18.32 8.42 -13.13
CA PRO A 250 -16.97 8.00 -13.48
C PRO A 250 -16.00 9.20 -13.41
N ILE A 251 -14.91 9.00 -12.72
CA ILE A 251 -13.74 9.88 -12.65
C ILE A 251 -12.52 9.11 -13.14
N PRO A 252 -11.39 9.77 -13.49
CA PRO A 252 -10.17 9.06 -13.86
C PRO A 252 -9.81 7.98 -12.85
N ARG A 253 -9.54 6.75 -13.32
CA ARG A 253 -9.04 5.67 -12.47
C ARG A 253 -7.56 5.92 -12.21
N LEU A 254 -7.17 6.06 -10.95
CA LEU A 254 -5.77 6.12 -10.56
C LEU A 254 -5.23 4.69 -10.41
N HIS A 255 -4.14 4.42 -11.10
CA HIS A 255 -3.34 3.21 -10.98
C HIS A 255 -1.91 3.58 -10.63
N VAL A 256 -1.35 2.96 -9.59
CA VAL A 256 0.03 3.17 -9.15
C VAL A 256 0.76 1.84 -9.19
N THR A 257 1.91 1.80 -9.84
CA THR A 257 2.80 0.63 -9.81
C THR A 257 4.15 1.04 -9.25
N VAL A 258 4.60 0.31 -8.23
CA VAL A 258 5.90 0.53 -7.58
C VAL A 258 6.78 -0.69 -7.77
N GLY A 259 7.97 -0.50 -8.30
CA GLY A 259 8.93 -1.57 -8.55
C GLY A 259 10.13 -1.52 -7.60
N TYR A 260 10.56 -2.69 -7.12
CA TYR A 260 11.72 -2.84 -6.26
C TYR A 260 12.66 -3.94 -6.79
N ASP A 261 13.96 -3.64 -6.83
CA ASP A 261 14.98 -4.67 -7.06
C ASP A 261 15.33 -5.32 -5.71
N ILE A 262 14.82 -6.53 -5.51
CA ILE A 262 15.08 -7.32 -4.31
C ILE A 262 16.17 -8.33 -4.62
N PRO A 263 17.29 -8.34 -3.87
CA PRO A 263 18.33 -9.32 -4.10
C PRO A 263 17.79 -10.74 -3.94
N ALA A 264 18.10 -11.63 -4.87
CA ALA A 264 17.59 -13.00 -4.89
C ALA A 264 17.85 -13.73 -3.57
N GLY A 265 16.83 -14.40 -3.06
CA GLY A 265 16.89 -15.15 -1.80
C GLY A 265 16.90 -14.30 -0.52
N ARG A 266 16.79 -12.96 -0.62
CA ARG A 266 16.66 -12.11 0.56
C ARG A 266 15.20 -12.03 1.00
N PRO A 267 14.91 -12.24 2.29
CA PRO A 267 13.56 -12.06 2.81
C PRO A 267 13.21 -10.56 2.87
N PHE A 268 11.97 -10.25 2.52
CA PHE A 268 11.46 -8.89 2.52
C PHE A 268 10.02 -8.86 3.00
N ALA A 269 9.57 -7.74 3.52
CA ALA A 269 8.17 -7.54 3.89
C ALA A 269 7.83 -6.05 3.90
N ILE A 270 6.55 -5.74 3.74
CA ILE A 270 6.02 -4.38 3.98
C ILE A 270 6.00 -4.06 5.47
N ASP A 271 5.91 -2.79 5.80
CA ASP A 271 5.49 -2.36 7.13
C ASP A 271 3.98 -2.52 7.29
N SER A 272 3.54 -2.88 8.50
CA SER A 272 2.14 -3.03 8.87
C SER A 272 1.92 -2.67 10.34
N PHE A 273 0.67 -2.66 10.80
CA PHE A 273 0.38 -2.75 12.23
C PHE A 273 1.00 -4.05 12.80
N ALA A 274 1.37 -4.04 14.08
CA ALA A 274 2.05 -5.17 14.71
C ALA A 274 1.21 -6.46 14.67
N GLU A 275 -0.10 -6.35 14.90
CA GLU A 275 -1.07 -7.44 14.87
C GLU A 275 -1.31 -8.04 13.47
N GLU A 276 -0.97 -7.28 12.43
CA GLU A 276 -1.11 -7.71 11.04
C GLU A 276 0.07 -8.55 10.55
N MET A 277 1.09 -8.76 11.37
CA MET A 277 2.20 -9.70 11.15
C MET A 277 2.94 -9.50 9.82
N ARG A 278 2.88 -8.29 9.25
CA ARG A 278 3.45 -7.95 7.94
C ARG A 278 2.92 -8.86 6.81
N ASP A 279 1.66 -9.28 6.94
CA ASP A 279 0.99 -10.09 5.92
C ASP A 279 0.92 -9.31 4.60
N PRO A 280 1.34 -9.89 3.45
CA PRO A 280 1.37 -9.20 2.17
C PRO A 280 -0.01 -8.75 1.68
N ALA A 281 -1.09 -9.35 2.16
CA ALA A 281 -2.45 -8.94 1.85
C ALA A 281 -2.85 -7.61 2.49
N THR A 282 -2.10 -7.14 3.51
CA THR A 282 -2.31 -5.81 4.14
C THR A 282 -1.78 -4.66 3.29
N ASP A 283 -1.20 -4.96 2.13
CA ASP A 283 -0.68 -3.93 1.24
C ASP A 283 -1.78 -2.96 0.79
N HIS A 284 -1.48 -1.67 0.92
CA HIS A 284 -2.43 -0.60 0.70
C HIS A 284 -1.72 0.66 0.20
N ALA A 285 -2.50 1.58 -0.39
CA ALA A 285 -1.99 2.89 -0.79
C ALA A 285 -3.03 3.97 -0.57
N MET A 286 -2.56 5.19 -0.38
CA MET A 286 -3.39 6.37 -0.21
C MET A 286 -3.03 7.45 -1.23
N PHE A 287 -4.01 8.31 -1.46
CA PHE A 287 -3.90 9.40 -2.41
C PHE A 287 -4.69 10.62 -1.94
N ILE A 288 -4.10 11.80 -2.11
CA ILE A 288 -4.80 13.08 -1.94
C ILE A 288 -4.63 13.86 -3.25
N ASN A 289 -5.74 14.14 -3.92
CA ASN A 289 -5.73 14.91 -5.16
C ASN A 289 -5.52 16.40 -4.86
N VAL A 290 -4.36 16.92 -5.19
CA VAL A 290 -4.06 18.36 -5.11
C VAL A 290 -3.75 18.94 -6.49
N MET A 291 -4.00 18.15 -7.54
CA MET A 291 -3.79 18.56 -8.92
C MET A 291 -4.53 19.87 -9.21
N PRO A 292 -3.88 20.87 -9.84
CA PRO A 292 -4.55 22.08 -10.28
C PRO A 292 -5.72 21.79 -11.23
N VAL A 293 -6.81 22.54 -11.09
CA VAL A 293 -8.03 22.33 -11.90
C VAL A 293 -7.76 22.33 -13.40
N ALA A 294 -6.89 23.22 -13.88
CA ALA A 294 -6.52 23.28 -15.28
C ALA A 294 -5.81 22.01 -15.77
N LEU A 295 -4.91 21.44 -14.95
CA LEU A 295 -4.21 20.21 -15.27
C LEU A 295 -5.18 19.01 -15.26
N MET A 296 -6.06 18.92 -14.27
CA MET A 296 -7.09 17.87 -14.20
C MET A 296 -8.04 17.94 -15.41
N SER A 297 -8.44 19.14 -15.83
CA SER A 297 -9.30 19.33 -17.02
C SER A 297 -8.61 18.88 -18.30
N GLU A 298 -7.32 19.18 -18.46
CA GLU A 298 -6.52 18.73 -19.59
C GLU A 298 -6.36 17.20 -19.60
N LEU A 299 -6.08 16.61 -18.44
CA LEU A 299 -5.99 15.16 -18.26
C LEU A 299 -7.30 14.48 -18.68
N VAL A 300 -8.44 14.97 -18.18
CA VAL A 300 -9.77 14.43 -18.55
C VAL A 300 -10.04 14.56 -20.04
N ARG A 301 -9.66 15.68 -20.66
CA ARG A 301 -9.80 15.87 -22.13
C ARG A 301 -9.00 14.80 -22.89
N GLN A 302 -7.79 14.47 -22.45
CA GLN A 302 -6.98 13.42 -23.07
C GLN A 302 -7.60 12.04 -22.86
N LEU A 303 -8.09 11.72 -21.65
CA LEU A 303 -8.71 10.44 -21.33
C LEU A 303 -10.02 10.20 -22.07
N ASN A 304 -10.80 11.26 -22.33
CA ASN A 304 -12.06 11.16 -23.07
C ASN A 304 -11.85 11.13 -24.58
N GLY A 305 -10.68 11.57 -25.07
CA GLY A 305 -10.38 11.64 -26.50
C GLY A 305 -11.40 12.46 -27.29
N SER A 306 -11.70 11.97 -28.49
CA SER A 306 -12.70 12.59 -29.39
C SER A 306 -14.10 11.97 -29.22
N ARG A 307 -14.44 11.47 -28.02
CA ARG A 307 -15.76 10.93 -27.73
C ARG A 307 -16.83 12.01 -27.69
#